data_33730ebdac848d5eeca7dd34247e02b0
#
_entry.id   33730ebdac848d5eeca7dd34247e02b0
#
_cell.length_a   1.000
_cell.length_b   1.000
_cell.length_c   1.000
_cell.angle_alpha   90.00
_cell.angle_beta   90.00
_cell.angle_gamma   90.00
#
_symmetry.space_group_name_H-M   'P 1'
#
loop_
_entity.id
_entity.type
_entity.pdbx_description
1 polymer ?
#
loop_
_entity_poly.entity_id
_entity_poly.type
_entity_poly.pdbx_seq_one_letter_code
_entity_poly.pdbx_strand_id
1 'polypeptide(L)'
;MSFSSEVKEELVKKTDSARHCQIAEFAAFMGMSGNVSETDNGELCLEFVTENELSVEKFSDLLLRIFSIKMDADTNKMVKNGKETIIRITRQSDVAKILQTLKWCDDRFTQIEPVFVDARIVAMDCCKKAFIRGAFMERGSISDPNKFYHYEIVCKYEEDADILMDMLRFFGLDAKVIVRKNSFVVYMKEGNNITDTLNLMGAVVSQMNLYNVMILKGISNDVNRKVNCETANLNKTIEAAVKQIKDIELIRDTVGLDSLSDSLMQVALLRLENPDMSLQGLGCLLYTSDAAD
;
A
#
# COMPACT_ATOMS: atom_id res chain seq x y z
N MET A 1 -5.91 -6.06 15.45
CA MET A 1 -4.95 -4.98 15.06
C MET A 1 -5.14 -4.62 13.60
N SER A 2 -4.76 -3.44 13.16
CA SER A 2 -4.79 -3.09 11.74
C SER A 2 -3.50 -3.55 11.07
N PHE A 3 -3.53 -3.81 9.75
CA PHE A 3 -2.33 -4.16 9.00
C PHE A 3 -1.22 -3.09 9.15
N SER A 4 -1.60 -1.82 9.19
CA SER A 4 -0.67 -0.71 9.45
C SER A 4 0.01 -0.82 10.83
N SER A 5 -0.71 -1.26 11.87
CA SER A 5 -0.12 -1.48 13.20
C SER A 5 0.87 -2.65 13.20
N GLU A 6 0.53 -3.75 12.52
CA GLU A 6 1.41 -4.93 12.39
C GLU A 6 2.74 -4.56 11.71
N VAL A 7 2.67 -3.76 10.64
CA VAL A 7 3.88 -3.24 9.95
C VAL A 7 4.72 -2.40 10.91
N LYS A 8 4.11 -1.49 11.66
CA LYS A 8 4.85 -0.63 12.62
C LYS A 8 5.45 -1.44 13.77
N GLU A 9 4.75 -2.46 14.28
CA GLU A 9 5.28 -3.39 15.29
C GLU A 9 6.48 -4.22 14.79
N GLU A 10 6.52 -4.54 13.51
CA GLU A 10 7.69 -5.17 12.89
C GLU A 10 8.85 -4.17 12.78
N LEU A 11 8.57 -2.96 12.30
CA LEU A 11 9.58 -1.94 12.06
C LEU A 11 10.21 -1.37 13.35
N VAL A 12 9.47 -1.31 14.46
CA VAL A 12 10.03 -0.84 15.74
C VAL A 12 11.19 -1.70 16.19
N LYS A 13 11.16 -3.01 15.91
CA LYS A 13 12.21 -3.99 16.23
C LYS A 13 13.38 -3.95 15.25
N LYS A 14 13.19 -3.37 14.06
CA LYS A 14 14.22 -3.26 13.04
C LYS A 14 15.15 -2.10 13.37
N THR A 15 16.40 -2.39 13.71
CA THR A 15 17.44 -1.38 13.94
C THR A 15 18.67 -1.71 13.11
N ASP A 16 19.12 -0.75 12.29
CA ASP A 16 20.33 -0.91 11.51
C ASP A 16 21.56 -0.80 12.43
N SER A 17 22.61 -1.60 12.14
CA SER A 17 23.86 -1.56 12.91
C SER A 17 24.70 -0.32 12.58
N ALA A 18 24.56 0.23 11.38
CA ALA A 18 25.34 1.38 10.92
C ALA A 18 24.79 2.69 11.52
N ARG A 19 25.65 3.43 12.20
CA ARG A 19 25.28 4.69 12.88
C ARG A 19 24.67 5.73 11.92
N HIS A 20 25.18 5.84 10.69
CA HIS A 20 24.64 6.78 9.71
C HIS A 20 23.18 6.45 9.31
N CYS A 21 22.78 5.15 9.27
CA CYS A 21 21.39 4.76 9.04
C CYS A 21 20.51 5.07 10.25
N GLN A 22 21.02 4.87 11.48
CA GLN A 22 20.32 5.26 12.70
C GLN A 22 20.08 6.78 12.74
N ILE A 23 21.09 7.58 12.36
CA ILE A 23 20.96 9.04 12.26
C ILE A 23 19.92 9.44 11.21
N ALA A 24 19.89 8.78 10.06
CA ALA A 24 18.90 9.07 9.02
C ALA A 24 17.47 8.71 9.48
N GLU A 25 17.28 7.58 10.17
CA GLU A 25 16.00 7.19 10.76
C GLU A 25 15.55 8.19 11.84
N PHE A 26 16.47 8.61 12.72
CA PHE A 26 16.21 9.64 13.73
C PHE A 26 15.86 11.00 13.11
N ALA A 27 16.56 11.39 12.04
CA ALA A 27 16.27 12.62 11.29
C ALA A 27 14.85 12.63 10.72
N ALA A 28 14.34 11.47 10.28
CA ALA A 28 12.96 11.36 9.80
C ALA A 28 11.94 11.66 10.91
N PHE A 29 12.11 11.12 12.11
CA PHE A 29 11.25 11.44 13.25
C PHE A 29 11.27 12.94 13.57
N MET A 30 12.46 13.53 13.62
CA MET A 30 12.62 14.97 13.91
C MET A 30 12.06 15.84 12.78
N GLY A 31 12.27 15.49 11.53
CA GLY A 31 11.70 16.21 10.38
C GLY A 31 10.18 16.15 10.31
N MET A 32 9.57 15.01 10.70
CA MET A 32 8.12 14.82 10.67
C MET A 32 7.39 15.48 11.85
N SER A 33 7.94 15.42 13.05
CA SER A 33 7.24 15.78 14.30
C SER A 33 8.13 16.46 15.35
N GLY A 34 9.36 16.81 14.97
CA GLY A 34 10.28 17.55 15.83
C GLY A 34 10.05 19.06 15.77
N ASN A 35 10.37 19.72 16.86
CA ASN A 35 10.34 21.17 16.99
C ASN A 35 11.53 21.66 17.82
N VAL A 36 11.99 22.88 17.53
CA VAL A 36 12.98 23.61 18.31
C VAL A 36 12.32 24.86 18.86
N SER A 37 12.43 25.08 20.14
CA SER A 37 11.91 26.26 20.82
C SER A 37 12.92 26.79 21.82
N GLU A 38 12.71 28.01 22.28
CA GLU A 38 13.45 28.57 23.41
C GLU A 38 12.62 28.51 24.67
N THR A 39 13.24 28.17 25.79
CA THR A 39 12.61 28.25 27.11
C THR A 39 12.58 29.70 27.62
N ASP A 40 11.79 29.96 28.66
CA ASP A 40 11.71 31.29 29.31
C ASP A 40 13.08 31.84 29.74
N ASN A 41 14.06 30.98 29.94
CA ASN A 41 15.43 31.36 30.33
C ASN A 41 16.36 31.60 29.12
N GLY A 42 15.86 31.57 27.88
CA GLY A 42 16.64 31.68 26.65
C GLY A 42 17.45 30.44 26.29
N GLU A 43 17.19 29.32 26.93
CA GLU A 43 17.84 28.04 26.59
C GLU A 43 17.03 27.28 25.49
N LEU A 44 17.76 26.57 24.63
CA LEU A 44 17.14 25.78 23.58
C LEU A 44 16.46 24.52 24.12
N CYS A 45 15.32 24.24 23.58
CA CYS A 45 14.55 23.02 23.85
C CYS A 45 14.20 22.29 22.55
N LEU A 46 14.48 21.00 22.50
CA LEU A 46 14.02 20.12 21.43
C LEU A 46 12.80 19.33 21.91
N GLU A 47 11.76 19.31 21.10
CA GLU A 47 10.55 18.55 21.38
C GLU A 47 10.26 17.61 20.21
N PHE A 48 9.88 16.38 20.54
CA PHE A 48 9.28 15.42 19.62
C PHE A 48 7.89 15.07 20.12
N VAL A 49 6.87 15.33 19.31
CA VAL A 49 5.45 15.20 19.68
C VAL A 49 4.79 14.15 18.80
N THR A 50 4.23 13.11 19.41
CA THR A 50 3.58 12.03 18.66
C THR A 50 2.42 11.41 19.44
N GLU A 51 1.40 10.92 18.70
CA GLU A 51 0.31 10.07 19.25
C GLU A 51 0.64 8.57 19.14
N ASN A 52 1.75 8.19 18.50
CA ASN A 52 2.10 6.81 18.21
C ASN A 52 3.10 6.26 19.24
N GLU A 53 2.65 5.34 20.07
CA GLU A 53 3.50 4.73 21.12
C GLU A 53 4.72 3.98 20.55
N LEU A 54 4.60 3.35 19.36
CA LEU A 54 5.72 2.68 18.70
C LEU A 54 6.78 3.69 18.22
N SER A 55 6.35 4.90 17.82
CA SER A 55 7.28 5.99 17.50
C SER A 55 8.04 6.46 18.74
N VAL A 56 7.37 6.55 19.88
CA VAL A 56 8.00 6.90 21.17
C VAL A 56 9.09 5.88 21.53
N GLU A 57 8.77 4.58 21.42
CA GLU A 57 9.71 3.49 21.70
C GLU A 57 10.93 3.57 20.80
N LYS A 58 10.71 3.67 19.49
CA LYS A 58 11.78 3.73 18.49
C LYS A 58 12.64 4.96 18.63
N PHE A 59 12.03 6.12 18.81
CA PHE A 59 12.73 7.38 18.99
C PHE A 59 13.62 7.37 20.24
N SER A 60 13.12 6.82 21.36
CA SER A 60 13.87 6.68 22.60
C SER A 60 15.06 5.72 22.47
N ASP A 61 14.90 4.60 21.76
CA ASP A 61 15.98 3.66 21.45
C ASP A 61 17.08 4.34 20.59
N LEU A 62 16.68 5.12 19.57
CA LEU A 62 17.60 5.86 18.73
C LEU A 62 18.36 6.96 19.51
N LEU A 63 17.68 7.71 20.39
CA LEU A 63 18.32 8.68 21.29
C LEU A 63 19.41 8.03 22.13
N LEU A 64 19.10 6.85 22.71
CA LEU A 64 20.06 6.12 23.52
C LEU A 64 21.26 5.64 22.70
N ARG A 65 21.01 5.04 21.52
CA ARG A 65 22.06 4.44 20.67
C ARG A 65 22.99 5.49 20.03
N ILE A 66 22.41 6.56 19.50
CA ILE A 66 23.16 7.56 18.75
C ILE A 66 23.90 8.52 19.67
N PHE A 67 23.22 8.98 20.73
CA PHE A 67 23.67 10.10 21.57
C PHE A 67 23.99 9.69 23.01
N SER A 68 23.65 8.46 23.42
CA SER A 68 23.71 8.00 24.82
C SER A 68 22.81 8.84 25.75
N ILE A 69 21.73 9.40 25.21
CA ILE A 69 20.76 10.20 25.95
C ILE A 69 19.70 9.27 26.55
N LYS A 70 19.53 9.39 27.87
CA LYS A 70 18.48 8.70 28.62
C LYS A 70 17.43 9.71 29.08
N MET A 71 16.18 9.29 29.10
CA MET A 71 15.13 10.08 29.75
C MET A 71 15.38 10.15 31.25
N ASP A 72 15.30 11.32 31.82
CA ASP A 72 15.41 11.57 33.26
C ASP A 72 14.25 12.46 33.75
N ALA A 73 14.18 12.70 35.06
CA ALA A 73 13.10 13.48 35.64
C ALA A 73 13.31 14.99 35.51
N ASP A 74 14.54 15.44 35.28
CA ASP A 74 14.92 16.86 35.43
C ASP A 74 15.09 17.57 34.10
N THR A 75 15.82 16.98 33.13
CA THR A 75 16.24 17.66 31.91
C THR A 75 15.66 17.04 30.62
N ASN A 76 15.59 15.70 30.56
CA ASN A 76 15.14 15.01 29.35
C ASN A 76 13.87 14.22 29.70
N LYS A 77 12.71 14.82 29.50
CA LYS A 77 11.40 14.34 30.01
C LYS A 77 10.52 13.76 28.93
N MET A 78 9.75 12.76 29.35
CA MET A 78 8.60 12.26 28.58
C MET A 78 7.33 12.68 29.32
N VAL A 79 6.46 13.44 28.65
CA VAL A 79 5.20 13.92 29.22
C VAL A 79 4.05 13.44 28.36
N LYS A 80 3.02 12.87 28.97
CA LYS A 80 1.75 12.53 28.29
C LYS A 80 0.78 13.71 28.44
N ASN A 81 0.27 14.17 27.30
CA ASN A 81 -0.77 15.22 27.22
C ASN A 81 -1.98 14.67 26.41
N GLY A 82 -2.93 14.10 27.11
CA GLY A 82 -4.05 13.41 26.46
C GLY A 82 -3.59 12.19 25.67
N LYS A 83 -3.74 12.21 24.33
CA LYS A 83 -3.28 11.17 23.41
C LYS A 83 -1.83 11.36 22.98
N GLU A 84 -1.31 12.57 23.11
CA GLU A 84 0.04 12.90 22.68
C GLU A 84 1.07 12.55 23.73
N THR A 85 2.21 12.06 23.28
CA THR A 85 3.43 11.92 24.09
C THR A 85 4.44 12.94 23.58
N ILE A 86 4.97 13.74 24.50
CA ILE A 86 5.98 14.78 24.22
C ILE A 86 7.31 14.31 24.85
N ILE A 87 8.31 14.10 24.02
CA ILE A 87 9.69 13.90 24.46
C ILE A 87 10.38 15.25 24.36
N ARG A 88 10.78 15.78 25.53
CA ARG A 88 11.41 17.10 25.65
C ARG A 88 12.86 16.94 26.11
N ILE A 89 13.79 17.54 25.37
CA ILE A 89 15.24 17.53 25.64
C ILE A 89 15.67 18.96 25.89
N THR A 90 16.10 19.25 27.14
CA THR A 90 16.49 20.60 27.59
C THR A 90 17.94 20.67 28.02
N ARG A 91 18.64 19.55 28.26
CA ARG A 91 20.06 19.58 28.56
C ARG A 91 20.83 20.13 27.36
N GLN A 92 21.43 21.32 27.49
CA GLN A 92 22.04 22.07 26.38
C GLN A 92 23.12 21.27 25.63
N SER A 93 23.94 20.48 26.36
CA SER A 93 24.93 19.60 25.72
C SER A 93 24.31 18.52 24.82
N ASP A 94 23.10 18.05 25.14
CA ASP A 94 22.40 17.04 24.36
C ASP A 94 21.67 17.69 23.17
N VAL A 95 21.03 18.83 23.39
CA VAL A 95 20.45 19.68 22.33
C VAL A 95 21.51 20.02 21.28
N ALA A 96 22.67 20.50 21.70
CA ALA A 96 23.78 20.85 20.80
C ALA A 96 24.22 19.65 19.94
N LYS A 97 24.41 18.46 20.54
CA LYS A 97 24.80 17.25 19.82
C LYS A 97 23.76 16.86 18.76
N ILE A 98 22.45 16.95 19.10
CA ILE A 98 21.35 16.60 18.18
C ILE A 98 21.33 17.60 17.03
N LEU A 99 21.32 18.92 17.30
CA LEU A 99 21.29 19.95 16.27
C LEU A 99 22.46 19.83 15.27
N GLN A 100 23.68 19.61 15.77
CA GLN A 100 24.87 19.40 14.92
C GLN A 100 24.73 18.11 14.08
N THR A 101 24.21 17.02 14.66
CA THR A 101 24.04 15.76 13.96
C THR A 101 22.99 15.88 12.85
N LEU A 102 21.89 16.58 13.11
CA LEU A 102 20.83 16.85 12.14
C LEU A 102 21.20 17.93 11.12
N LYS A 103 22.32 18.63 11.33
CA LYS A 103 22.73 19.77 10.49
C LYS A 103 21.73 20.93 10.53
N TRP A 104 21.04 21.10 11.66
CA TRP A 104 20.09 22.18 11.91
C TRP A 104 20.74 23.43 12.48
N CYS A 105 22.05 23.41 12.70
CA CYS A 105 22.83 24.56 13.11
C CYS A 105 24.20 24.61 12.41
N ASP A 106 24.77 25.80 12.35
CA ASP A 106 26.16 26.00 11.96
C ASP A 106 27.11 25.55 13.08
N ASP A 107 28.41 25.44 12.77
CA ASP A 107 29.43 25.00 13.75
C ASP A 107 29.57 25.94 14.96
N ARG A 108 29.08 27.17 14.85
CA ARG A 108 29.14 28.21 15.88
C ARG A 108 27.85 28.39 16.66
N PHE A 109 26.77 27.64 16.29
CA PHE A 109 25.41 27.82 16.83
C PHE A 109 24.89 29.27 16.73
N THR A 110 25.31 30.00 15.66
CA THR A 110 24.84 31.37 15.44
C THR A 110 23.50 31.40 14.73
N GLN A 111 23.19 30.35 13.98
CA GLN A 111 21.94 30.20 13.24
C GLN A 111 21.40 28.80 13.41
N ILE A 112 20.11 28.68 13.76
CA ILE A 112 19.41 27.42 13.91
C ILE A 112 18.28 27.42 12.88
N GLU A 113 18.37 26.51 11.91
CA GLU A 113 17.41 26.35 10.82
C GLU A 113 16.98 24.89 10.74
N PRO A 114 15.89 24.50 11.41
CA PRO A 114 15.32 23.18 11.27
C PRO A 114 14.87 22.94 9.83
N VAL A 115 15.41 21.91 9.20
CA VAL A 115 15.01 21.46 7.86
C VAL A 115 14.43 20.05 7.95
N PHE A 116 13.62 19.67 6.99
CA PHE A 116 13.04 18.32 6.93
C PHE A 116 14.13 17.24 6.97
N VAL A 117 15.13 17.36 6.10
CA VAL A 117 16.35 16.56 6.14
C VAL A 117 17.48 17.25 5.38
N ASP A 118 18.68 17.22 5.93
CA ASP A 118 19.88 17.65 5.20
C ASP A 118 20.33 16.56 4.21
N ALA A 119 20.65 16.94 2.98
CA ALA A 119 21.02 16.01 1.91
C ALA A 119 22.22 15.11 2.28
N ARG A 120 23.13 15.58 3.14
CA ARG A 120 24.29 14.81 3.62
C ARG A 120 23.88 13.62 4.48
N ILE A 121 22.75 13.69 5.20
CA ILE A 121 22.24 12.62 6.06
C ILE A 121 21.70 11.48 5.20
N VAL A 122 21.08 11.79 4.08
CA VAL A 122 20.43 10.81 3.16
C VAL A 122 21.22 10.60 1.87
N ALA A 123 22.52 10.89 1.87
CA ALA A 123 23.35 10.72 0.69
C ALA A 123 23.48 9.26 0.24
N MET A 124 23.49 8.31 1.17
CA MET A 124 23.63 6.88 0.88
C MET A 124 22.25 6.20 0.75
N ASP A 125 22.15 5.20 -0.11
CA ASP A 125 20.89 4.46 -0.33
C ASP A 125 20.34 3.82 0.94
N CYS A 126 21.22 3.25 1.78
CA CYS A 126 20.81 2.70 3.07
C CYS A 126 20.26 3.75 4.02
N CYS A 127 20.77 5.00 3.96
CA CYS A 127 20.24 6.13 4.74
C CYS A 127 18.88 6.57 4.23
N LYS A 128 18.65 6.63 2.90
CA LYS A 128 17.32 6.90 2.33
C LYS A 128 16.30 5.87 2.80
N LYS A 129 16.66 4.58 2.79
CA LYS A 129 15.79 3.49 3.29
C LYS A 129 15.43 3.67 4.77
N ALA A 130 16.42 3.98 5.58
CA ALA A 130 16.23 4.24 7.00
C ALA A 130 15.36 5.48 7.26
N PHE A 131 15.55 6.56 6.49
CA PHE A 131 14.73 7.77 6.55
C PHE A 131 13.26 7.47 6.18
N ILE A 132 13.01 6.78 5.06
CA ILE A 132 11.65 6.39 4.64
C ILE A 132 10.98 5.54 5.73
N ARG A 133 11.70 4.61 6.37
CA ARG A 133 11.20 3.81 7.48
C ARG A 133 10.77 4.68 8.67
N GLY A 134 11.62 5.60 9.11
CA GLY A 134 11.30 6.54 10.20
C GLY A 134 10.09 7.42 9.88
N ALA A 135 10.04 7.98 8.67
CA ALA A 135 8.93 8.79 8.20
C ALA A 135 7.60 8.00 8.18
N PHE A 136 7.63 6.75 7.68
CA PHE A 136 6.47 5.87 7.71
C PHE A 136 6.05 5.51 9.15
N MET A 137 6.99 5.19 10.02
CA MET A 137 6.67 4.88 11.41
C MET A 137 5.94 6.03 12.09
N GLU A 138 6.36 7.26 11.84
CA GLU A 138 5.75 8.43 12.47
C GLU A 138 4.41 8.82 11.83
N ARG A 139 4.37 9.06 10.51
CA ARG A 139 3.21 9.63 9.82
C ARG A 139 2.64 8.74 8.70
N GLY A 140 3.13 7.51 8.58
CA GLY A 140 2.69 6.60 7.55
C GLY A 140 1.51 5.74 7.97
N SER A 141 0.75 5.28 6.98
CA SER A 141 -0.29 4.27 7.12
C SER A 141 -0.41 3.37 5.89
N ILE A 142 -0.88 2.15 6.09
CA ILE A 142 -1.21 1.19 5.04
C ILE A 142 -2.60 0.63 5.31
N SER A 143 -3.42 0.58 4.27
CA SER A 143 -4.75 -0.03 4.35
C SER A 143 -4.70 -1.55 4.50
N ASP A 144 -5.79 -2.14 4.98
CA ASP A 144 -5.98 -3.59 4.98
C ASP A 144 -5.90 -4.12 3.53
N PRO A 145 -4.90 -4.97 3.19
CA PRO A 145 -4.70 -5.46 1.84
C PRO A 145 -5.85 -6.34 1.33
N ASN A 146 -6.69 -6.88 2.22
CA ASN A 146 -7.90 -7.61 1.83
C ASN A 146 -8.95 -6.70 1.19
N LYS A 147 -8.97 -5.42 1.55
CA LYS A 147 -9.92 -4.42 1.03
C LYS A 147 -9.37 -3.74 -0.22
N PHE A 148 -8.31 -2.96 -0.08
CA PHE A 148 -7.67 -2.22 -1.16
C PHE A 148 -6.20 -1.97 -0.85
N TYR A 149 -5.42 -1.61 -1.88
CA TYR A 149 -4.01 -1.28 -1.74
C TYR A 149 -3.87 0.23 -1.64
N HIS A 150 -3.39 0.70 -0.50
CA HIS A 150 -3.11 2.11 -0.27
C HIS A 150 -2.04 2.27 0.80
N TYR A 151 -0.96 2.93 0.42
CA TYR A 151 0.13 3.36 1.28
C TYR A 151 0.15 4.87 1.28
N GLU A 152 0.29 5.50 2.42
CA GLU A 152 0.42 6.95 2.53
C GLU A 152 1.37 7.37 3.65
N ILE A 153 2.06 8.51 3.44
CA ILE A 153 2.77 9.27 4.48
C ILE A 153 2.27 10.70 4.40
N VAL A 154 1.90 11.27 5.56
CA VAL A 154 1.35 12.63 5.65
C VAL A 154 2.44 13.60 6.03
N CYS A 155 2.71 14.59 5.17
CA CYS A 155 3.65 15.68 5.39
C CYS A 155 2.92 16.99 5.69
N LYS A 156 3.57 17.86 6.45
CA LYS A 156 3.01 19.17 6.80
C LYS A 156 3.21 20.19 5.68
N TYR A 157 4.36 20.14 5.02
CA TYR A 157 4.77 21.07 3.96
C TYR A 157 4.92 20.34 2.62
N GLU A 158 4.77 21.08 1.52
CA GLU A 158 4.86 20.55 0.15
C GLU A 158 6.28 20.08 -0.15
N GLU A 159 7.26 20.88 0.24
CA GLU A 159 8.68 20.58 0.04
C GLU A 159 9.10 19.26 0.72
N ASP A 160 8.56 18.98 1.91
CA ASP A 160 8.82 17.72 2.63
C ASP A 160 8.26 16.52 1.87
N ALA A 161 7.05 16.69 1.32
CA ALA A 161 6.39 15.65 0.53
C ALA A 161 7.14 15.38 -0.78
N ASP A 162 7.63 16.42 -1.46
CA ASP A 162 8.42 16.29 -2.69
C ASP A 162 9.75 15.57 -2.42
N ILE A 163 10.47 15.95 -1.37
CA ILE A 163 11.71 15.27 -0.96
C ILE A 163 11.45 13.77 -0.70
N LEU A 164 10.38 13.44 0.02
CA LEU A 164 10.04 12.05 0.33
C LEU A 164 9.59 11.28 -0.93
N MET A 165 8.81 11.91 -1.81
CA MET A 165 8.40 11.34 -3.09
C MET A 165 9.63 11.04 -3.96
N ASP A 166 10.58 11.96 -4.05
CA ASP A 166 11.81 11.79 -4.82
C ASP A 166 12.67 10.65 -4.27
N MET A 167 12.76 10.51 -2.93
CA MET A 167 13.43 9.36 -2.31
C MET A 167 12.77 8.03 -2.67
N LEU A 168 11.44 7.95 -2.70
CA LEU A 168 10.72 6.75 -3.11
C LEU A 168 10.93 6.47 -4.60
N ARG A 169 10.84 7.48 -5.45
CA ARG A 169 11.08 7.37 -6.91
C ARG A 169 12.50 6.96 -7.25
N PHE A 170 13.50 7.36 -6.45
CA PHE A 170 14.87 6.92 -6.59
C PHE A 170 15.00 5.39 -6.54
N PHE A 171 14.13 4.70 -5.79
CA PHE A 171 14.06 3.24 -5.73
C PHE A 171 13.09 2.63 -6.76
N GLY A 172 12.61 3.40 -7.74
CA GLY A 172 11.72 2.94 -8.80
C GLY A 172 10.24 2.81 -8.36
N LEU A 173 9.86 3.39 -7.23
CA LEU A 173 8.49 3.32 -6.69
C LEU A 173 7.64 4.47 -7.27
N ASP A 174 6.43 4.17 -7.79
CA ASP A 174 5.52 5.18 -8.36
C ASP A 174 4.76 5.93 -7.26
N ALA A 175 5.50 6.72 -6.48
CA ALA A 175 4.94 7.59 -5.47
C ALA A 175 4.40 8.89 -6.08
N LYS A 176 3.28 9.37 -5.56
CA LYS A 176 2.58 10.59 -5.99
C LYS A 176 2.25 11.43 -4.77
N VAL A 177 2.11 12.74 -4.98
CA VAL A 177 1.68 13.69 -3.95
C VAL A 177 0.28 14.18 -4.26
N ILE A 178 -0.56 14.31 -3.23
CA ILE A 178 -1.87 14.94 -3.29
C ILE A 178 -2.06 15.86 -2.09
N VAL A 179 -2.70 17.00 -2.33
CA VAL A 179 -3.13 17.91 -1.26
C VAL A 179 -4.42 17.39 -0.64
N ARG A 180 -4.44 17.24 0.68
CA ARG A 180 -5.60 16.74 1.44
C ARG A 180 -5.85 17.64 2.64
N LYS A 181 -6.87 18.48 2.57
CA LYS A 181 -7.09 19.54 3.55
C LYS A 181 -5.87 20.48 3.60
N ASN A 182 -5.20 20.55 4.75
CA ASN A 182 -4.02 21.39 4.99
C ASN A 182 -2.72 20.56 5.07
N SER A 183 -2.67 19.39 4.45
CA SER A 183 -1.52 18.49 4.47
C SER A 183 -1.22 17.96 3.08
N PHE A 184 0.02 17.57 2.84
CA PHE A 184 0.50 16.96 1.63
C PHE A 184 0.70 15.46 1.89
N VAL A 185 0.09 14.62 1.05
CA VAL A 185 0.11 13.16 1.25
C VAL A 185 0.88 12.51 0.12
N VAL A 186 2.00 11.89 0.46
CA VAL A 186 2.74 11.01 -0.45
C VAL A 186 2.08 9.65 -0.42
N TYR A 187 1.64 9.14 -1.57
CA TYR A 187 0.87 7.89 -1.62
C TYR A 187 1.20 6.98 -2.80
N MET A 188 0.87 5.70 -2.64
CA MET A 188 0.91 4.66 -3.67
C MET A 188 -0.33 3.78 -3.56
N LYS A 189 -0.84 3.27 -4.71
CA LYS A 189 -2.05 2.42 -4.79
C LYS A 189 -1.80 1.05 -5.41
N GLU A 190 -0.62 0.82 -5.97
CA GLU A 190 -0.28 -0.45 -6.59
C GLU A 190 0.33 -1.41 -5.57
N GLY A 191 -0.21 -2.63 -5.50
CA GLY A 191 0.24 -3.65 -4.56
C GLY A 191 1.74 -3.96 -4.67
N ASN A 192 2.29 -4.04 -5.88
CA ASN A 192 3.71 -4.30 -6.10
C ASN A 192 4.58 -3.19 -5.50
N ASN A 193 4.27 -1.91 -5.78
CA ASN A 193 5.01 -0.78 -5.22
C ASN A 193 4.96 -0.76 -3.67
N ILE A 194 3.80 -1.10 -3.09
CA ILE A 194 3.66 -1.18 -1.63
C ILE A 194 4.50 -2.33 -1.07
N THR A 195 4.49 -3.48 -1.74
CA THR A 195 5.30 -4.64 -1.35
C THR A 195 6.79 -4.34 -1.39
N ASP A 196 7.24 -3.67 -2.45
CA ASP A 196 8.65 -3.26 -2.60
C ASP A 196 9.03 -2.22 -1.55
N THR A 197 8.10 -1.32 -1.18
CA THR A 197 8.29 -0.35 -0.09
C THR A 197 8.43 -1.03 1.27
N LEU A 198 7.62 -2.05 1.56
CA LEU A 198 7.75 -2.84 2.79
C LEU A 198 9.12 -3.53 2.88
N ASN A 199 9.59 -4.11 1.76
CA ASN A 199 10.93 -4.69 1.67
C ASN A 199 12.02 -3.63 1.91
N LEU A 200 11.89 -2.49 1.25
CA LEU A 200 12.83 -1.37 1.37
C LEU A 200 12.96 -0.89 2.83
N MET A 201 11.85 -0.80 3.56
CA MET A 201 11.84 -0.45 4.98
C MET A 201 12.32 -1.58 5.90
N GLY A 202 12.33 -2.83 5.40
CA GLY A 202 12.73 -4.02 6.15
C GLY A 202 11.58 -4.73 6.88
N ALA A 203 10.32 -4.46 6.51
CA ALA A 203 9.13 -5.16 7.02
C ALA A 203 8.87 -6.44 6.21
N VAL A 204 9.74 -7.44 6.35
CA VAL A 204 9.76 -8.64 5.52
C VAL A 204 8.56 -9.55 5.79
N VAL A 205 8.12 -9.69 7.04
CA VAL A 205 6.96 -10.51 7.40
C VAL A 205 5.69 -9.90 6.83
N SER A 206 5.52 -8.59 7.01
CA SER A 206 4.38 -7.84 6.46
C SER A 206 4.37 -7.84 4.93
N GLN A 207 5.54 -7.79 4.30
CA GLN A 207 5.71 -7.94 2.85
C GLN A 207 5.17 -9.30 2.38
N MET A 208 5.58 -10.40 3.03
CA MET A 208 5.13 -11.74 2.68
C MET A 208 3.62 -11.92 2.88
N ASN A 209 3.06 -11.35 3.94
CA ASN A 209 1.62 -11.35 4.18
C ASN A 209 0.87 -10.64 3.05
N LEU A 210 1.36 -9.48 2.61
CA LEU A 210 0.78 -8.75 1.48
C LEU A 210 0.86 -9.56 0.18
N TYR A 211 2.00 -10.20 -0.13
CA TYR A 211 2.13 -11.08 -1.29
C TYR A 211 1.12 -12.22 -1.28
N ASN A 212 0.95 -12.90 -0.14
CA ASN A 212 -0.03 -13.98 -0.02
C ASN A 212 -1.45 -13.51 -0.35
N VAL A 213 -1.85 -12.33 0.16
CA VAL A 213 -3.16 -11.73 -0.15
C VAL A 213 -3.28 -11.42 -1.65
N MET A 214 -2.22 -10.89 -2.28
CA MET A 214 -2.22 -10.58 -3.72
C MET A 214 -2.39 -11.84 -4.57
N ILE A 215 -1.69 -12.93 -4.25
CA ILE A 215 -1.80 -14.22 -4.95
C ILE A 215 -3.24 -14.77 -4.84
N LEU A 216 -3.80 -14.81 -3.63
CA LEU A 216 -5.16 -15.31 -3.41
C LEU A 216 -6.21 -14.49 -4.16
N LYS A 217 -6.08 -13.16 -4.17
CA LYS A 217 -6.94 -12.28 -4.96
C LYS A 217 -6.79 -12.53 -6.48
N GLY A 218 -5.58 -12.74 -6.96
CA GLY A 218 -5.31 -13.08 -8.35
C GLY A 218 -6.04 -14.37 -8.77
N ILE A 219 -5.87 -15.44 -8.01
CA ILE A 219 -6.54 -16.73 -8.25
C ILE A 219 -8.07 -16.56 -8.24
N SER A 220 -8.61 -15.88 -7.23
CA SER A 220 -10.06 -15.65 -7.12
C SER A 220 -10.61 -14.86 -8.32
N ASN A 221 -9.90 -13.83 -8.77
CA ASN A 221 -10.30 -13.05 -9.94
C ASN A 221 -10.28 -13.87 -11.23
N ASP A 222 -9.28 -14.74 -11.41
CA ASP A 222 -9.19 -15.61 -12.59
C ASP A 222 -10.31 -16.65 -12.62
N VAL A 223 -10.64 -17.25 -11.47
CA VAL A 223 -11.79 -18.17 -11.33
C VAL A 223 -13.09 -17.43 -11.64
N ASN A 224 -13.32 -16.26 -11.06
CA ASN A 224 -14.51 -15.47 -11.32
C ASN A 224 -14.67 -15.09 -12.80
N ARG A 225 -13.58 -14.72 -13.47
CA ARG A 225 -13.58 -14.42 -14.92
C ARG A 225 -13.98 -15.64 -15.75
N LYS A 226 -13.44 -16.82 -15.43
CA LYS A 226 -13.81 -18.07 -16.11
C LYS A 226 -15.29 -18.41 -15.92
N VAL A 227 -15.77 -18.40 -14.67
CA VAL A 227 -17.18 -18.67 -14.35
C VAL A 227 -18.10 -17.68 -15.07
N ASN A 228 -17.80 -16.39 -15.05
CA ASN A 228 -18.59 -15.38 -15.74
C ASN A 228 -18.62 -15.61 -17.26
N CYS A 229 -17.47 -15.98 -17.86
CA CYS A 229 -17.38 -16.28 -19.29
C CYS A 229 -18.21 -17.51 -19.65
N GLU A 230 -18.08 -18.60 -18.89
CA GLU A 230 -18.84 -19.83 -19.11
C GLU A 230 -20.35 -19.60 -18.93
N THR A 231 -20.75 -18.88 -17.89
CA THR A 231 -22.15 -18.52 -17.64
C THR A 231 -22.73 -17.66 -18.78
N ALA A 232 -21.97 -16.67 -19.26
CA ALA A 232 -22.43 -15.84 -20.39
C ALA A 232 -22.57 -16.65 -21.69
N ASN A 233 -21.64 -17.58 -21.95
CA ASN A 233 -21.72 -18.46 -23.12
C ASN A 233 -22.92 -19.43 -23.02
N LEU A 234 -23.17 -20.01 -21.83
CA LEU A 234 -24.31 -20.87 -21.58
C LEU A 234 -25.63 -20.13 -21.81
N ASN A 235 -25.75 -18.91 -21.22
CA ASN A 235 -26.96 -18.11 -21.40
C ASN A 235 -27.24 -17.79 -22.87
N LYS A 236 -26.23 -17.41 -23.66
CA LYS A 236 -26.35 -17.16 -25.09
C LYS A 236 -26.82 -18.42 -25.85
N THR A 237 -26.30 -19.60 -25.46
CA THR A 237 -26.70 -20.88 -26.06
C THR A 237 -28.16 -21.19 -25.77
N ILE A 238 -28.61 -21.00 -24.52
CA ILE A 238 -29.99 -21.21 -24.10
C ILE A 238 -30.94 -20.23 -24.81
N GLU A 239 -30.61 -18.93 -24.85
CA GLU A 239 -31.42 -17.93 -25.53
C GLU A 239 -31.58 -18.23 -27.03
N ALA A 240 -30.48 -18.65 -27.70
CA ALA A 240 -30.53 -19.06 -29.09
C ALA A 240 -31.40 -20.31 -29.30
N ALA A 241 -31.27 -21.32 -28.43
CA ALA A 241 -32.06 -22.53 -28.47
C ALA A 241 -33.57 -22.26 -28.29
N VAL A 242 -33.93 -21.45 -27.28
CA VAL A 242 -35.31 -21.03 -27.01
C VAL A 242 -35.92 -20.30 -28.22
N LYS A 243 -35.14 -19.38 -28.83
CA LYS A 243 -35.59 -18.69 -30.04
C LYS A 243 -35.81 -19.67 -31.19
N GLN A 244 -34.85 -20.54 -31.45
CA GLN A 244 -34.98 -21.59 -32.52
C GLN A 244 -36.17 -22.48 -32.28
N ILE A 245 -36.45 -22.95 -31.08
CA ILE A 245 -37.61 -23.79 -30.76
C ILE A 245 -38.91 -23.04 -31.09
N LYS A 246 -39.05 -21.78 -30.66
CA LYS A 246 -40.22 -20.94 -30.96
C LYS A 246 -40.43 -20.76 -32.48
N ASP A 247 -39.35 -20.52 -33.22
CA ASP A 247 -39.39 -20.36 -34.67
C ASP A 247 -39.82 -21.71 -35.36
N ILE A 248 -39.30 -22.84 -34.89
CA ILE A 248 -39.66 -24.18 -35.39
C ILE A 248 -41.13 -24.52 -35.08
N GLU A 249 -41.61 -24.24 -33.88
CA GLU A 249 -43.00 -24.41 -33.49
C GLU A 249 -43.94 -23.56 -34.34
N LEU A 250 -43.57 -22.30 -34.60
CA LEU A 250 -44.33 -21.42 -35.48
C LEU A 250 -44.43 -21.99 -36.91
N ILE A 251 -43.35 -22.52 -37.48
CA ILE A 251 -43.34 -23.15 -38.80
C ILE A 251 -44.22 -24.40 -38.79
N ARG A 252 -44.07 -25.25 -37.78
CA ARG A 252 -44.88 -26.46 -37.62
C ARG A 252 -46.38 -26.16 -37.59
N ASP A 253 -46.79 -25.12 -36.86
CA ASP A 253 -48.19 -24.78 -36.61
C ASP A 253 -48.82 -23.93 -37.74
N THR A 254 -48.01 -23.35 -38.65
CA THR A 254 -48.52 -22.53 -39.78
C THR A 254 -48.42 -23.22 -41.12
N VAL A 255 -47.25 -23.60 -41.58
CA VAL A 255 -47.00 -24.15 -42.93
C VAL A 255 -46.62 -25.63 -42.92
N GLY A 256 -46.37 -26.21 -41.76
CA GLY A 256 -45.86 -27.55 -41.55
C GLY A 256 -44.38 -27.72 -41.77
N LEU A 257 -43.77 -28.68 -41.07
CA LEU A 257 -42.33 -28.95 -41.20
C LEU A 257 -41.94 -29.55 -42.53
N ASP A 258 -42.90 -30.19 -43.21
CA ASP A 258 -42.73 -30.77 -44.55
C ASP A 258 -42.46 -29.71 -45.64
N SER A 259 -42.70 -28.45 -45.36
CA SER A 259 -42.35 -27.32 -46.23
C SER A 259 -40.84 -26.98 -46.26
N LEU A 260 -40.07 -27.53 -45.30
CA LEU A 260 -38.63 -27.35 -45.21
C LEU A 260 -37.90 -28.37 -46.10
N SER A 261 -36.65 -28.06 -46.45
CA SER A 261 -35.77 -29.06 -47.08
C SER A 261 -35.44 -30.17 -46.07
N ASP A 262 -35.14 -31.39 -46.54
CA ASP A 262 -34.89 -32.58 -45.72
C ASP A 262 -33.83 -32.30 -44.62
N SER A 263 -32.75 -31.61 -44.96
CA SER A 263 -31.69 -31.24 -43.99
C SER A 263 -32.16 -30.26 -42.92
N LEU A 264 -33.01 -29.29 -43.28
CA LEU A 264 -33.56 -28.34 -42.31
C LEU A 264 -34.61 -28.99 -41.41
N MET A 265 -35.41 -29.94 -41.96
CA MET A 265 -36.38 -30.69 -41.20
C MET A 265 -35.70 -31.58 -40.16
N GLN A 266 -34.60 -32.28 -40.52
CA GLN A 266 -33.84 -33.11 -39.60
C GLN A 266 -33.25 -32.24 -38.46
N VAL A 267 -32.65 -31.08 -38.76
CA VAL A 267 -32.12 -30.15 -37.72
C VAL A 267 -33.26 -29.68 -36.82
N ALA A 268 -34.40 -29.31 -37.36
CA ALA A 268 -35.57 -28.87 -36.60
C ALA A 268 -36.07 -29.95 -35.62
N LEU A 269 -36.18 -31.20 -36.07
CA LEU A 269 -36.58 -32.32 -35.22
C LEU A 269 -35.56 -32.58 -34.10
N LEU A 270 -34.25 -32.63 -34.44
CA LEU A 270 -33.18 -32.79 -33.44
C LEU A 270 -33.17 -31.66 -32.40
N ARG A 271 -33.46 -30.41 -32.81
CA ARG A 271 -33.57 -29.28 -31.88
C ARG A 271 -34.74 -29.44 -30.92
N LEU A 272 -35.89 -29.91 -31.38
CA LEU A 272 -37.06 -30.17 -30.53
C LEU A 272 -36.82 -31.31 -29.54
N GLU A 273 -36.11 -32.36 -29.96
CA GLU A 273 -35.72 -33.47 -29.10
C GLU A 273 -34.62 -33.13 -28.08
N ASN A 274 -33.73 -32.18 -28.43
CA ASN A 274 -32.58 -31.78 -27.62
C ASN A 274 -32.57 -30.26 -27.38
N PRO A 275 -33.51 -29.73 -26.60
CA PRO A 275 -33.72 -28.29 -26.42
C PRO A 275 -32.51 -27.55 -25.84
N ASP A 276 -31.73 -28.20 -24.98
CA ASP A 276 -30.62 -27.60 -24.25
C ASP A 276 -29.27 -27.78 -24.95
N MET A 277 -29.21 -28.49 -26.07
CA MET A 277 -27.97 -28.82 -26.76
C MET A 277 -27.44 -27.63 -27.56
N SER A 278 -26.11 -27.45 -27.58
CA SER A 278 -25.45 -26.43 -28.42
C SER A 278 -25.62 -26.77 -29.91
N LEU A 279 -25.53 -25.76 -30.80
CA LEU A 279 -25.53 -25.97 -32.24
C LEU A 279 -24.41 -26.93 -32.70
N GLN A 280 -23.25 -26.87 -32.07
CA GLN A 280 -22.15 -27.78 -32.35
C GLN A 280 -22.50 -29.22 -31.95
N GLY A 281 -23.16 -29.40 -30.80
CA GLY A 281 -23.64 -30.71 -30.37
C GLY A 281 -24.68 -31.31 -31.32
N LEU A 282 -25.65 -30.51 -31.78
CA LEU A 282 -26.62 -30.94 -32.80
C LEU A 282 -25.95 -31.30 -34.13
N GLY A 283 -24.93 -30.51 -34.55
CA GLY A 283 -24.16 -30.85 -35.75
C GLY A 283 -23.44 -32.19 -35.64
N CYS A 284 -22.86 -32.50 -34.47
CA CYS A 284 -22.25 -33.82 -34.24
C CYS A 284 -23.27 -34.98 -34.36
N LEU A 285 -24.49 -34.79 -33.84
CA LEU A 285 -25.53 -35.79 -33.95
C LEU A 285 -25.98 -36.03 -35.39
N LEU A 286 -26.10 -34.97 -36.21
CA LEU A 286 -26.41 -35.07 -37.64
C LEU A 286 -25.35 -35.88 -38.40
N TYR A 287 -24.07 -35.59 -38.20
CA TYR A 287 -23.00 -36.32 -38.90
C TYR A 287 -22.84 -37.77 -38.46
N THR A 288 -23.26 -38.12 -37.24
CA THR A 288 -23.24 -39.53 -36.79
C THR A 288 -24.44 -40.34 -37.28
N SER A 289 -25.59 -39.72 -37.59
CA SER A 289 -26.73 -40.39 -38.21
C SER A 289 -26.50 -40.69 -39.69
N ASP A 290 -25.85 -39.76 -40.44
CA ASP A 290 -25.51 -39.95 -41.87
C ASP A 290 -24.37 -40.98 -42.09
N ALA A 291 -23.62 -41.36 -41.06
CA ALA A 291 -22.58 -42.38 -41.13
C ALA A 291 -23.05 -43.80 -40.80
N ALA A 292 -24.33 -43.98 -40.43
CA ALA A 292 -24.95 -45.24 -40.03
C ALA A 292 -25.89 -45.85 -41.11
N ASP A 293 -26.18 -45.15 -42.21
CA ASP A 293 -26.85 -45.63 -43.43
C ASP A 293 -25.79 -45.90 -44.52
#